data_ea24bf4baecea692b54672496fdb1d2e
#
_entry.id   ea24bf4baecea692b54672496fdb1d2e
#
_cell.length_a   1.000
_cell.length_b   1.000
_cell.length_c   1.000
_cell.angle_alpha   90.00
_cell.angle_beta   90.00
_cell.angle_gamma   90.00
#
_symmetry.space_group_name_H-M   'P 1'
#
loop_
_entity.id
_entity.type
_entity.pdbx_description
1 polymer ?
#
loop_
_entity_poly.entity_id
_entity_poly.type
_entity_poly.pdbx_seq_one_letter_code
_entity_poly.pdbx_strand_id
1 'polypeptide(L)'
;MKKALIVLFAYFSIFSCSNSNDDITEVVTPPVVENKINLTSNYNDTTETVSLKWTLTGDNNYIYYKILRSDSQNGMQSEIGNSNPNQFMFTSTVPFGPYLEYQIIGIKANGEEIQSNIIKIERPEIKMLNLKTFDAQFDKNSGKLYLLDTNGKITLYDVNTGSVTHQVSTNATLGYSDLGIYNGNVELYVPRNDGWVDIYDGNDLTLKDQISFGMPLISTIYHNGKLYGSPNSNSSSSSNVIKSIDRTTKALVSQSSNYYYTGRMKKAVVGNSLQLYTITQNISPVDMNLYTFDLNGNYISHQSDSYHGDHPLNYRIFEAFPDGRIITASSGSVYNSQMIYQNDLPSGNSKLSSFDFDSNSIIAGSGNKTIEFYNINSYTKTKTINTKKYPYKVFNYNNKVVCISSVTQLNLQYYDYSDVIPESILIEIFDK
;
A
#
# COMPACT_ATOMS: atom_id res chain seq x y z
N MET A 1 52.62 -7.15 -15.74
CA MET A 1 53.54 -7.69 -16.75
C MET A 1 52.69 -8.27 -17.86
N LYS A 2 52.85 -7.76 -19.07
CA LYS A 2 52.15 -8.09 -20.31
C LYS A 2 52.61 -9.43 -20.84
N LYS A 3 51.73 -10.25 -21.41
CA LYS A 3 52.09 -11.13 -22.53
C LYS A 3 50.88 -11.22 -23.48
N ALA A 4 51.00 -10.59 -24.62
CA ALA A 4 50.17 -10.75 -25.79
C ALA A 4 50.62 -12.00 -26.55
N LEU A 5 49.66 -12.80 -26.99
CA LEU A 5 49.91 -13.94 -27.91
C LEU A 5 49.29 -13.56 -29.24
N ILE A 6 50.17 -13.34 -30.24
CA ILE A 6 49.81 -13.14 -31.65
C ILE A 6 49.85 -14.51 -32.30
N VAL A 7 48.75 -14.94 -32.88
CA VAL A 7 48.71 -16.12 -33.76
C VAL A 7 48.61 -15.67 -35.22
N LEU A 8 49.65 -15.97 -35.95
CA LEU A 8 49.80 -15.68 -37.39
C LEU A 8 49.17 -16.83 -38.19
N PHE A 9 48.15 -16.56 -39.00
CA PHE A 9 47.66 -17.52 -39.99
C PHE A 9 48.31 -17.26 -41.35
N ALA A 10 49.03 -18.28 -41.84
CA ALA A 10 49.62 -18.29 -43.16
C ALA A 10 48.59 -18.75 -44.19
N TYR A 11 48.43 -17.97 -45.25
CA TYR A 11 47.65 -18.32 -46.45
C TYR A 11 48.52 -19.27 -47.35
N PHE A 12 47.94 -20.42 -47.63
CA PHE A 12 48.43 -21.24 -48.76
C PHE A 12 47.39 -21.13 -49.89
N SER A 13 47.77 -20.48 -50.97
CA SER A 13 47.04 -20.48 -52.23
C SER A 13 47.58 -21.64 -53.13
N ILE A 14 46.73 -22.55 -53.44
CA ILE A 14 47.03 -23.56 -54.48
C ILE A 14 46.11 -23.25 -55.65
N PHE A 15 46.71 -22.81 -56.78
CA PHE A 15 46.03 -22.74 -58.06
C PHE A 15 46.08 -24.09 -58.72
N SER A 16 44.92 -24.66 -59.00
CA SER A 16 44.81 -25.78 -59.97
C SER A 16 43.75 -25.36 -60.99
N CYS A 17 44.20 -25.16 -62.23
CA CYS A 17 43.33 -25.06 -63.39
C CYS A 17 42.96 -26.44 -63.89
N SER A 18 41.69 -26.75 -63.99
CA SER A 18 41.22 -27.78 -64.96
C SER A 18 39.91 -27.25 -65.59
N ASN A 19 39.96 -27.03 -66.89
CA ASN A 19 38.80 -26.78 -67.73
C ASN A 19 37.97 -28.07 -67.84
N SER A 20 36.75 -28.03 -67.43
CA SER A 20 35.65 -28.85 -67.91
C SER A 20 34.40 -27.96 -67.95
N ASN A 21 33.90 -27.76 -69.19
CA ASN A 21 32.57 -27.18 -69.40
C ASN A 21 31.51 -28.20 -68.94
N ASP A 22 31.10 -28.09 -67.75
CA ASP A 22 29.83 -28.65 -67.27
C ASP A 22 28.88 -27.50 -67.07
N ASP A 23 27.77 -27.45 -67.81
CA ASP A 23 26.64 -26.61 -67.61
C ASP A 23 26.08 -26.83 -66.17
N ILE A 24 26.60 -26.08 -65.22
CA ILE A 24 26.05 -26.05 -63.89
C ILE A 24 24.74 -25.21 -64.00
N THR A 25 23.62 -25.90 -64.16
CA THR A 25 22.33 -25.34 -63.85
C THR A 25 22.37 -24.92 -62.35
N GLU A 26 22.52 -23.62 -62.05
CA GLU A 26 22.34 -23.10 -60.72
C GLU A 26 20.93 -23.50 -60.26
N VAL A 27 20.88 -24.49 -59.37
CA VAL A 27 19.64 -24.82 -58.65
C VAL A 27 19.39 -23.63 -57.72
N VAL A 28 18.60 -22.66 -58.20
CA VAL A 28 18.08 -21.59 -57.35
C VAL A 28 17.20 -22.26 -56.32
N THR A 29 17.77 -22.55 -55.15
CA THR A 29 16.99 -22.97 -54.00
C THR A 29 16.04 -21.79 -53.63
N PRO A 30 14.73 -22.03 -53.65
CA PRO A 30 13.82 -20.95 -53.27
C PRO A 30 14.18 -20.47 -51.85
N PRO A 31 14.08 -19.14 -51.58
CA PRO A 31 14.41 -18.59 -50.29
C PRO A 31 13.62 -19.35 -49.21
N VAL A 32 14.32 -19.87 -48.21
CA VAL A 32 13.69 -20.51 -47.06
C VAL A 32 12.89 -19.44 -46.34
N VAL A 33 11.58 -19.51 -46.43
CA VAL A 33 10.68 -18.60 -45.67
C VAL A 33 10.72 -19.04 -44.23
N GLU A 34 11.28 -18.20 -43.38
CA GLU A 34 11.34 -18.43 -41.93
C GLU A 34 9.94 -18.47 -41.32
N ASN A 35 9.64 -19.49 -40.53
CA ASN A 35 8.38 -19.58 -39.81
C ASN A 35 8.35 -18.55 -38.69
N LYS A 36 7.40 -17.64 -38.73
CA LYS A 36 7.30 -16.52 -37.77
C LYS A 36 5.86 -16.22 -37.36
N ILE A 37 5.70 -15.97 -36.08
CA ILE A 37 4.44 -15.47 -35.49
C ILE A 37 4.64 -13.98 -35.14
N ASN A 38 3.87 -13.09 -35.75
CA ASN A 38 3.92 -11.66 -35.48
C ASN A 38 2.74 -11.28 -34.61
N LEU A 39 3.02 -10.98 -33.31
CA LEU A 39 2.03 -10.59 -32.30
C LEU A 39 1.85 -9.07 -32.28
N THR A 40 0.60 -8.63 -32.18
CA THR A 40 0.17 -7.27 -31.93
C THR A 40 -0.83 -7.24 -30.79
N SER A 41 -1.00 -6.09 -30.12
CA SER A 41 -1.98 -5.95 -29.07
C SER A 41 -2.74 -4.63 -29.16
N ASN A 42 -3.95 -4.64 -28.60
CA ASN A 42 -4.71 -3.43 -28.27
C ASN A 42 -5.11 -3.52 -26.80
N TYR A 43 -4.58 -2.60 -25.98
CA TYR A 43 -4.89 -2.49 -24.56
C TYR A 43 -5.94 -1.40 -24.33
N ASN A 44 -6.99 -1.73 -23.57
CA ASN A 44 -8.02 -0.79 -23.14
C ASN A 44 -7.88 -0.56 -21.63
N ASP A 45 -7.43 0.64 -21.24
CA ASP A 45 -7.21 1.03 -19.84
C ASP A 45 -8.51 1.12 -19.04
N THR A 46 -9.63 1.53 -19.69
CA THR A 46 -10.92 1.69 -19.03
C THR A 46 -11.53 0.35 -18.59
N THR A 47 -11.42 -0.67 -19.45
CA THR A 47 -11.95 -2.01 -19.18
C THR A 47 -10.92 -2.95 -18.59
N GLU A 48 -9.66 -2.50 -18.46
CA GLU A 48 -8.51 -3.33 -18.06
C GLU A 48 -8.45 -4.64 -18.88
N THR A 49 -8.59 -4.54 -20.21
CA THR A 49 -8.54 -5.67 -21.13
C THR A 49 -7.46 -5.51 -22.19
N VAL A 50 -6.87 -6.62 -22.60
CA VAL A 50 -5.97 -6.70 -23.76
C VAL A 50 -6.56 -7.62 -24.81
N SER A 51 -6.55 -7.16 -26.06
CA SER A 51 -6.83 -8.00 -27.25
C SER A 51 -5.52 -8.26 -27.96
N LEU A 52 -5.06 -9.50 -27.95
CA LEU A 52 -3.89 -10.00 -28.65
C LEU A 52 -4.32 -10.51 -30.03
N LYS A 53 -3.63 -10.11 -31.08
CA LYS A 53 -3.82 -10.61 -32.44
C LYS A 53 -2.47 -11.03 -33.01
N TRP A 54 -2.44 -12.13 -33.79
CA TRP A 54 -1.22 -12.55 -34.45
C TRP A 54 -1.44 -12.96 -35.89
N THR A 55 -0.38 -12.84 -36.66
CA THR A 55 -0.30 -13.25 -38.06
C THR A 55 0.87 -14.21 -38.23
N LEU A 56 0.78 -15.07 -39.23
CA LEU A 56 1.76 -16.09 -39.51
C LEU A 56 2.51 -15.79 -40.81
N THR A 57 3.79 -16.15 -40.87
CA THR A 57 4.61 -16.16 -42.06
C THR A 57 5.25 -17.54 -42.15
N GLY A 58 5.34 -18.14 -43.37
CA GLY A 58 5.89 -19.45 -43.60
C GLY A 58 4.88 -20.58 -43.45
N ASP A 59 5.32 -21.72 -42.92
CA ASP A 59 4.49 -22.92 -42.71
C ASP A 59 3.51 -22.73 -41.55
N ASN A 60 2.22 -22.94 -41.80
CA ASN A 60 1.11 -22.67 -40.88
C ASN A 60 0.56 -23.94 -40.19
N ASN A 61 1.28 -25.06 -40.17
CA ASN A 61 0.85 -26.34 -39.61
C ASN A 61 0.92 -26.39 -38.08
N TYR A 62 0.29 -25.41 -37.39
CA TYR A 62 0.15 -25.40 -35.94
C TYR A 62 -1.05 -26.23 -35.52
N ILE A 63 -0.95 -26.91 -34.36
CA ILE A 63 -2.07 -27.65 -33.74
C ILE A 63 -2.80 -26.82 -32.68
N TYR A 64 -2.09 -25.88 -32.03
CA TYR A 64 -2.67 -24.87 -31.13
C TYR A 64 -1.62 -23.79 -30.81
N TYR A 65 -2.08 -22.73 -30.11
CA TYR A 65 -1.21 -21.66 -29.60
C TYR A 65 -1.34 -21.59 -28.09
N LYS A 66 -0.20 -21.47 -27.37
CA LYS A 66 -0.15 -21.09 -25.96
C LYS A 66 -0.06 -19.57 -25.85
N ILE A 67 -0.82 -18.99 -24.95
CA ILE A 67 -0.77 -17.57 -24.64
C ILE A 67 -0.06 -17.41 -23.31
N LEU A 68 1.07 -16.74 -23.31
CA LEU A 68 1.91 -16.55 -22.13
C LEU A 68 1.84 -15.10 -21.66
N ARG A 69 1.93 -14.92 -20.34
CA ARG A 69 2.01 -13.61 -19.67
C ARG A 69 3.08 -13.63 -18.58
N SER A 70 3.83 -12.52 -18.45
CA SER A 70 4.63 -12.19 -17.29
C SER A 70 4.17 -10.86 -16.70
N ASP A 71 4.11 -10.77 -15.37
CA ASP A 71 3.70 -9.57 -14.64
C ASP A 71 4.92 -8.73 -14.19
N SER A 72 6.13 -9.09 -14.64
CA SER A 72 7.39 -8.37 -14.38
C SER A 72 8.34 -8.47 -15.54
N GLN A 73 9.21 -7.48 -15.68
CA GLN A 73 10.25 -7.46 -16.72
C GLN A 73 11.22 -8.63 -16.50
N ASN A 74 11.43 -9.44 -17.55
CA ASN A 74 12.24 -10.67 -17.51
C ASN A 74 11.76 -11.68 -16.46
N GLY A 75 10.50 -11.59 -16.03
CA GLY A 75 9.90 -12.52 -15.09
C GLY A 75 9.52 -13.85 -15.71
N MET A 76 9.17 -14.81 -14.85
CA MET A 76 8.66 -16.09 -15.31
C MET A 76 7.33 -15.90 -16.04
N GLN A 77 7.26 -16.38 -17.28
CA GLN A 77 6.02 -16.39 -18.04
C GLN A 77 5.13 -17.56 -17.59
N SER A 78 3.85 -17.29 -17.43
CA SER A 78 2.81 -18.29 -17.14
C SER A 78 1.84 -18.39 -18.30
N GLU A 79 1.37 -19.60 -18.59
CA GLU A 79 0.30 -19.81 -19.57
C GLU A 79 -1.03 -19.31 -18.98
N ILE A 80 -1.66 -18.36 -19.68
CA ILE A 80 -2.96 -17.78 -19.30
C ILE A 80 -4.12 -18.28 -20.14
N GLY A 81 -3.83 -19.07 -21.17
CA GLY A 81 -4.81 -19.68 -22.05
C GLY A 81 -4.18 -20.27 -23.29
N ASN A 82 -5.02 -20.91 -24.10
CA ASN A 82 -4.63 -21.44 -25.39
C ASN A 82 -5.68 -21.09 -26.46
N SER A 83 -5.32 -21.25 -27.71
CA SER A 83 -6.16 -20.95 -28.86
C SER A 83 -6.04 -22.05 -29.92
N ASN A 84 -7.13 -22.34 -30.61
CA ASN A 84 -7.16 -23.29 -31.73
C ASN A 84 -6.31 -22.80 -32.92
N PRO A 85 -5.86 -23.69 -33.82
CA PRO A 85 -4.97 -23.32 -34.92
C PRO A 85 -5.55 -22.29 -35.90
N ASN A 86 -6.86 -22.17 -35.99
CA ASN A 86 -7.56 -21.21 -36.86
C ASN A 86 -8.04 -19.95 -36.15
N GLN A 87 -7.70 -19.77 -34.89
CA GLN A 87 -8.08 -18.61 -34.08
C GLN A 87 -6.84 -17.76 -33.79
N PHE A 88 -6.77 -16.59 -34.41
CA PHE A 88 -5.62 -15.67 -34.36
C PHE A 88 -5.88 -14.45 -33.47
N MET A 89 -6.75 -14.60 -32.47
CA MET A 89 -7.07 -13.55 -31.50
C MET A 89 -7.38 -14.18 -30.14
N PHE A 90 -6.93 -13.49 -29.10
CA PHE A 90 -7.22 -13.82 -27.71
C PHE A 90 -7.47 -12.53 -26.91
N THR A 91 -8.51 -12.50 -26.09
CA THR A 91 -8.81 -11.36 -25.22
C THR A 91 -8.81 -11.82 -23.78
N SER A 92 -8.14 -11.07 -22.93
CA SER A 92 -8.01 -11.35 -21.49
C SER A 92 -8.14 -10.08 -20.68
N THR A 93 -8.58 -10.22 -19.42
CA THR A 93 -8.42 -9.18 -18.42
C THR A 93 -6.95 -9.02 -18.07
N VAL A 94 -6.55 -7.76 -17.89
CA VAL A 94 -5.17 -7.38 -17.56
C VAL A 94 -5.05 -7.23 -16.05
N PRO A 95 -4.13 -7.94 -15.38
CA PRO A 95 -3.84 -7.68 -13.98
C PRO A 95 -3.42 -6.23 -13.76
N PHE A 96 -3.83 -5.67 -12.64
CA PHE A 96 -3.41 -4.34 -12.27
C PHE A 96 -1.93 -4.37 -11.82
N GLY A 97 -1.09 -3.60 -12.49
CA GLY A 97 0.34 -3.51 -12.20
C GLY A 97 1.05 -2.60 -13.19
N PRO A 98 2.28 -2.17 -12.90
CA PRO A 98 3.04 -1.21 -13.73
C PRO A 98 3.59 -1.81 -15.02
N TYR A 99 3.64 -3.14 -15.13
CA TYR A 99 4.31 -3.83 -16.23
C TYR A 99 3.69 -5.18 -16.54
N LEU A 100 3.56 -5.49 -17.83
CA LEU A 100 3.10 -6.77 -18.33
C LEU A 100 3.82 -7.12 -19.65
N GLU A 101 4.11 -8.39 -19.85
CA GLU A 101 4.58 -8.95 -21.13
C GLU A 101 3.63 -10.04 -21.60
N TYR A 102 3.44 -10.11 -22.93
CA TYR A 102 2.69 -11.16 -23.58
C TYR A 102 3.50 -11.78 -24.71
N GLN A 103 3.39 -13.09 -24.86
CA GLN A 103 4.00 -13.86 -25.94
C GLN A 103 3.06 -14.97 -26.37
N ILE A 104 3.11 -15.32 -27.66
CA ILE A 104 2.42 -16.49 -28.23
C ILE A 104 3.47 -17.54 -28.59
N ILE A 105 3.18 -18.78 -28.26
CA ILE A 105 3.95 -19.93 -28.72
C ILE A 105 3.03 -20.82 -29.58
N GLY A 106 3.34 -20.96 -30.86
CA GLY A 106 2.69 -21.90 -31.75
C GLY A 106 3.31 -23.29 -31.64
N ILE A 107 2.48 -24.31 -31.43
CA ILE A 107 2.89 -25.68 -31.25
C ILE A 107 2.54 -26.45 -32.53
N LYS A 108 3.52 -27.10 -33.15
CA LYS A 108 3.37 -27.98 -34.32
C LYS A 108 3.12 -29.44 -33.90
N ALA A 109 2.62 -30.27 -34.82
CA ALA A 109 2.33 -31.67 -34.57
C ALA A 109 3.58 -32.52 -34.20
N ASN A 110 4.76 -32.08 -34.60
CA ASN A 110 6.05 -32.73 -34.27
C ASN A 110 6.59 -32.25 -32.88
N GLY A 111 5.87 -31.38 -32.18
CA GLY A 111 6.30 -30.78 -30.89
C GLY A 111 7.22 -29.58 -31.04
N GLU A 112 7.50 -29.11 -32.25
CA GLU A 112 8.28 -27.88 -32.47
C GLU A 112 7.51 -26.66 -31.96
N GLU A 113 8.22 -25.78 -31.26
CA GLU A 113 7.65 -24.52 -30.69
C GLU A 113 8.20 -23.32 -31.47
N ILE A 114 7.30 -22.47 -31.97
CA ILE A 114 7.65 -21.21 -32.64
C ILE A 114 7.15 -20.07 -31.78
N GLN A 115 8.05 -19.19 -31.35
CA GLN A 115 7.74 -18.05 -30.49
C GLN A 115 7.43 -16.81 -31.33
N SER A 116 6.48 -16.00 -30.85
CA SER A 116 6.24 -14.65 -31.36
C SER A 116 7.26 -13.65 -30.80
N ASN A 117 7.24 -12.42 -31.33
CA ASN A 117 7.76 -11.28 -30.61
C ASN A 117 7.01 -11.10 -29.27
N ILE A 118 7.67 -10.43 -28.32
CA ILE A 118 7.08 -10.04 -27.03
C ILE A 118 6.40 -8.69 -27.16
N ILE A 119 5.17 -8.60 -26.66
CA ILE A 119 4.46 -7.33 -26.48
C ILE A 119 4.58 -6.90 -25.03
N LYS A 120 4.93 -5.63 -24.81
CA LYS A 120 5.06 -5.00 -23.49
C LYS A 120 3.93 -3.97 -23.30
N ILE A 121 3.33 -3.99 -22.12
CA ILE A 121 2.40 -2.95 -21.65
C ILE A 121 3.05 -2.33 -20.43
N GLU A 122 3.50 -1.09 -20.57
CA GLU A 122 4.16 -0.33 -19.51
C GLU A 122 3.23 0.79 -19.02
N ARG A 123 3.06 0.86 -17.70
CA ARG A 123 2.22 1.86 -17.01
C ARG A 123 3.03 2.52 -15.88
N PRO A 124 4.03 3.34 -16.20
CA PRO A 124 4.98 3.90 -15.22
C PRO A 124 4.31 4.83 -14.21
N GLU A 125 3.10 5.33 -14.51
CA GLU A 125 2.28 6.13 -13.60
C GLU A 125 1.67 5.30 -12.46
N ILE A 126 1.66 3.96 -12.55
CA ILE A 126 1.19 3.07 -11.49
C ILE A 126 2.30 2.84 -10.48
N LYS A 127 2.21 3.51 -9.33
CA LYS A 127 3.15 3.36 -8.21
C LYS A 127 2.64 2.31 -7.22
N MET A 128 2.77 1.04 -7.61
CA MET A 128 2.33 -0.10 -6.81
C MET A 128 3.48 -0.62 -5.93
N LEU A 129 3.15 -0.94 -4.67
CA LEU A 129 4.05 -1.57 -3.72
C LEU A 129 3.43 -2.86 -3.19
N ASN A 130 4.19 -3.95 -3.23
CA ASN A 130 3.79 -5.25 -2.68
C ASN A 130 4.05 -5.25 -1.16
N LEU A 131 3.22 -4.55 -0.42
CA LEU A 131 3.30 -4.37 1.03
C LEU A 131 1.95 -4.66 1.66
N LYS A 132 1.95 -5.50 2.72
CA LYS A 132 0.78 -5.73 3.58
C LYS A 132 0.69 -4.65 4.65
N THR A 133 0.43 -3.43 4.20
CA THR A 133 0.44 -2.24 5.05
C THR A 133 -0.78 -2.22 5.97
N PHE A 134 -0.55 -2.26 7.30
CA PHE A 134 -1.63 -2.14 8.30
C PHE A 134 -1.70 -0.74 8.91
N ASP A 135 -0.57 -0.02 9.00
CA ASP A 135 -0.50 1.36 9.48
C ASP A 135 0.34 2.24 8.56
N ALA A 136 -0.01 3.51 8.51
CA ALA A 136 0.70 4.51 7.73
C ALA A 136 0.69 5.86 8.44
N GLN A 137 1.84 6.54 8.42
CA GLN A 137 2.02 7.89 8.91
C GLN A 137 2.52 8.79 7.77
N PHE A 138 2.14 10.06 7.80
CA PHE A 138 2.51 11.00 6.75
C PHE A 138 3.05 12.32 7.33
N ASP A 139 4.27 12.66 7.00
CA ASP A 139 4.83 13.98 7.30
C ASP A 139 4.38 15.00 6.22
N LYS A 140 3.40 15.82 6.59
CA LYS A 140 2.83 16.84 5.71
C LYS A 140 3.81 17.97 5.34
N ASN A 141 4.94 18.09 6.03
CA ASN A 141 5.94 19.12 5.72
C ASN A 141 6.92 18.67 4.64
N SER A 142 7.38 17.43 4.74
CA SER A 142 8.40 16.90 3.81
C SER A 142 7.81 16.06 2.67
N GLY A 143 6.56 15.60 2.78
CA GLY A 143 5.95 14.68 1.82
C GLY A 143 6.45 13.24 1.97
N LYS A 144 6.90 12.87 3.16
CA LYS A 144 7.35 11.51 3.46
C LYS A 144 6.23 10.66 4.03
N LEU A 145 6.04 9.49 3.45
CA LEU A 145 5.05 8.49 3.83
C LEU A 145 5.75 7.28 4.44
N TYR A 146 5.39 6.94 5.67
CA TYR A 146 5.92 5.81 6.43
C TYR A 146 4.87 4.70 6.41
N LEU A 147 5.24 3.54 5.86
CA LEU A 147 4.35 2.39 5.68
C LEU A 147 4.84 1.25 6.58
N LEU A 148 3.98 0.80 7.48
CA LEU A 148 4.28 -0.32 8.38
C LEU A 148 3.57 -1.58 7.88
N ASP A 149 4.36 -2.62 7.67
CA ASP A 149 3.92 -3.91 7.14
C ASP A 149 3.75 -4.94 8.27
N THR A 150 2.82 -5.87 8.11
CA THR A 150 2.57 -6.95 9.09
C THR A 150 3.76 -7.88 9.32
N ASN A 151 4.72 -7.89 8.40
CA ASN A 151 5.95 -8.68 8.54
C ASN A 151 7.08 -7.94 9.26
N GLY A 152 6.77 -6.81 9.92
CA GLY A 152 7.76 -6.01 10.65
C GLY A 152 8.64 -5.13 9.77
N LYS A 153 8.26 -4.90 8.51
CA LYS A 153 8.95 -3.98 7.62
C LYS A 153 8.38 -2.57 7.74
N ILE A 154 9.28 -1.58 7.76
CA ILE A 154 8.95 -0.16 7.67
C ILE A 154 9.55 0.36 6.38
N THR A 155 8.72 0.99 5.55
CA THR A 155 9.12 1.54 4.26
C THR A 155 8.89 3.05 4.27
N LEU A 156 9.92 3.82 3.91
CA LEU A 156 9.85 5.25 3.69
C LEU A 156 9.70 5.52 2.20
N TYR A 157 8.57 6.14 1.84
CA TYR A 157 8.25 6.54 0.48
C TYR A 157 8.17 8.05 0.40
N ASP A 158 8.86 8.64 -0.56
CA ASP A 158 8.79 10.08 -0.82
C ASP A 158 7.79 10.34 -1.95
N VAL A 159 6.68 11.03 -1.63
CA VAL A 159 5.62 11.33 -2.59
C VAL A 159 6.05 12.36 -3.64
N ASN A 160 7.07 13.18 -3.36
CA ASN A 160 7.57 14.18 -4.31
C ASN A 160 8.42 13.55 -5.43
N THR A 161 9.18 12.50 -5.10
CA THR A 161 9.98 11.73 -6.08
C THR A 161 9.22 10.51 -6.63
N GLY A 162 8.15 10.10 -5.94
CA GLY A 162 7.36 8.91 -6.31
C GLY A 162 8.11 7.60 -6.12
N SER A 163 9.01 7.52 -5.12
CA SER A 163 9.90 6.37 -4.92
C SER A 163 10.09 5.99 -3.45
N VAL A 164 10.40 4.71 -3.23
CA VAL A 164 10.90 4.22 -1.94
C VAL A 164 12.32 4.72 -1.75
N THR A 165 12.58 5.40 -0.63
CA THR A 165 13.91 5.93 -0.31
C THR A 165 14.67 5.06 0.68
N HIS A 166 13.97 4.52 1.70
CA HIS A 166 14.58 3.68 2.73
C HIS A 166 13.62 2.55 3.14
N GLN A 167 14.20 1.46 3.62
CA GLN A 167 13.47 0.35 4.23
C GLN A 167 14.28 -0.24 5.37
N VAL A 168 13.59 -0.58 6.46
CA VAL A 168 14.15 -1.35 7.57
C VAL A 168 13.21 -2.50 7.91
N SER A 169 13.76 -3.57 8.46
CA SER A 169 12.97 -4.72 8.92
C SER A 169 13.31 -5.00 10.37
N THR A 170 12.27 -5.32 11.14
CA THR A 170 12.40 -5.76 12.53
C THR A 170 11.90 -7.21 12.63
N ASN A 171 12.34 -7.92 13.67
CA ASN A 171 11.85 -9.27 13.96
C ASN A 171 10.66 -9.26 14.94
N ALA A 172 10.09 -8.08 15.20
CA ALA A 172 8.98 -7.91 16.13
C ALA A 172 7.67 -7.65 15.39
N THR A 173 6.56 -8.05 15.98
CA THR A 173 5.23 -7.61 15.58
C THR A 173 5.07 -6.16 15.97
N LEU A 174 4.75 -5.31 14.99
CA LEU A 174 4.59 -3.86 15.15
C LEU A 174 3.15 -3.52 15.52
N GLY A 175 2.97 -2.45 16.28
CA GLY A 175 1.69 -1.81 16.54
C GLY A 175 1.52 -0.50 15.77
N TYR A 176 0.44 0.24 16.07
CA TYR A 176 0.13 1.52 15.45
C TYR A 176 1.10 2.59 15.91
N SER A 177 1.79 3.18 14.95
CA SER A 177 2.84 4.18 15.12
C SER A 177 2.32 5.60 15.24
N ASP A 178 3.22 6.53 15.58
CA ASP A 178 2.96 7.97 15.52
C ASP A 178 4.21 8.72 15.03
N LEU A 179 4.00 9.91 14.49
CA LEU A 179 5.06 10.87 14.15
C LEU A 179 5.10 12.02 15.15
N GLY A 180 6.30 12.50 15.42
CA GLY A 180 6.48 13.69 16.23
C GLY A 180 7.74 14.45 15.90
N ILE A 181 7.82 15.68 16.41
CA ILE A 181 9.04 16.51 16.30
C ILE A 181 9.69 16.55 17.67
N TYR A 182 10.89 16.00 17.76
CA TYR A 182 11.71 16.03 18.96
C TYR A 182 13.04 16.73 18.67
N ASN A 183 13.37 17.78 19.46
CA ASN A 183 14.54 18.61 19.24
C ASN A 183 14.72 19.11 17.79
N GLY A 184 13.61 19.48 17.13
CA GLY A 184 13.61 19.99 15.76
C GLY A 184 13.69 18.91 14.66
N ASN A 185 13.79 17.63 15.01
CA ASN A 185 13.85 16.52 14.07
C ASN A 185 12.53 15.72 14.07
N VAL A 186 12.11 15.27 12.90
CA VAL A 186 10.99 14.34 12.78
C VAL A 186 11.45 12.96 13.25
N GLU A 187 10.72 12.35 14.16
CA GLU A 187 10.92 10.99 14.63
C GLU A 187 9.67 10.15 14.39
N LEU A 188 9.86 8.91 13.95
CA LEU A 188 8.82 7.88 13.86
C LEU A 188 8.92 6.98 15.10
N TYR A 189 7.81 6.89 15.84
CA TYR A 189 7.69 6.08 17.06
C TYR A 189 6.89 4.82 16.75
N VAL A 190 7.55 3.67 16.82
CA VAL A 190 6.99 2.37 16.42
C VAL A 190 6.88 1.44 17.63
N PRO A 191 5.67 1.17 18.14
CA PRO A 191 5.50 0.26 19.26
C PRO A 191 5.61 -1.19 18.79
N ARG A 192 6.16 -2.01 19.67
CA ARG A 192 6.36 -3.44 19.47
C ARG A 192 5.58 -4.25 20.50
N ASN A 193 5.14 -5.44 20.10
CA ASN A 193 4.40 -6.33 20.99
C ASN A 193 5.27 -6.94 22.14
N ASP A 194 6.59 -6.76 22.12
CA ASP A 194 7.50 -7.13 23.20
C ASP A 194 7.73 -6.02 24.24
N GLY A 195 7.00 -4.89 24.11
CA GLY A 195 6.98 -3.82 25.10
C GLY A 195 7.98 -2.71 24.88
N TRP A 196 8.61 -2.64 23.73
CA TRP A 196 9.50 -1.55 23.33
C TRP A 196 8.83 -0.62 22.33
N VAL A 197 9.24 0.64 22.34
CA VAL A 197 9.01 1.59 21.26
C VAL A 197 10.34 1.86 20.60
N ASP A 198 10.48 1.49 19.34
CA ASP A 198 11.61 1.86 18.51
C ASP A 198 11.42 3.28 17.98
N ILE A 199 12.48 4.08 17.98
CA ILE A 199 12.47 5.47 17.56
C ILE A 199 13.42 5.64 16.40
N TYR A 200 12.86 5.94 15.24
CA TYR A 200 13.60 6.09 14.00
C TYR A 200 13.70 7.56 13.61
N ASP A 201 14.84 7.91 12.98
CA ASP A 201 14.95 9.19 12.27
C ASP A 201 13.95 9.24 11.12
N GLY A 202 13.18 10.31 11.05
CA GLY A 202 12.16 10.47 9.99
C GLY A 202 12.76 10.68 8.59
N ASN A 203 14.06 10.92 8.46
CA ASN A 203 14.68 11.16 7.15
C ASN A 203 15.17 9.90 6.45
N ASP A 204 15.67 8.92 7.22
CA ASP A 204 16.39 7.76 6.68
C ASP A 204 16.08 6.44 7.39
N LEU A 205 15.16 6.43 8.36
CA LEU A 205 14.81 5.28 9.19
C LEU A 205 15.99 4.71 10.00
N THR A 206 17.01 5.51 10.28
CA THR A 206 18.05 5.10 11.23
C THR A 206 17.46 4.97 12.63
N LEU A 207 17.69 3.84 13.29
CA LEU A 207 17.26 3.63 14.69
C LEU A 207 18.05 4.55 15.61
N LYS A 208 17.38 5.52 16.22
CA LYS A 208 17.97 6.51 17.12
C LYS A 208 17.99 6.03 18.55
N ASP A 209 16.91 5.39 18.99
CA ASP A 209 16.73 5.06 20.39
C ASP A 209 15.63 4.02 20.58
N GLN A 210 15.53 3.48 21.79
CA GLN A 210 14.48 2.56 22.20
C GLN A 210 14.03 2.89 23.63
N ILE A 211 12.72 2.79 23.87
CA ILE A 211 12.10 3.02 25.18
C ILE A 211 11.25 1.81 25.57
N SER A 212 11.53 1.25 26.76
CA SER A 212 10.73 0.15 27.31
C SER A 212 9.52 0.67 28.07
N PHE A 213 8.36 0.12 27.77
CA PHE A 213 7.12 0.31 28.51
C PHE A 213 6.86 -0.79 29.55
N GLY A 214 7.61 -1.89 29.51
CA GLY A 214 7.47 -3.04 30.40
C GLY A 214 6.11 -3.75 30.26
N MET A 215 5.46 -3.61 29.10
CA MET A 215 4.21 -4.29 28.74
C MET A 215 4.10 -4.36 27.22
N PRO A 216 3.50 -5.42 26.64
CA PRO A 216 3.22 -5.48 25.20
C PRO A 216 2.43 -4.27 24.73
N LEU A 217 2.78 -3.71 23.57
CA LEU A 217 2.16 -2.50 23.05
C LEU A 217 1.40 -2.78 21.73
N ILE A 218 0.23 -2.12 21.56
CA ILE A 218 -0.51 -2.11 20.31
C ILE A 218 -0.46 -0.73 19.63
N SER A 219 -0.31 0.34 20.40
CA SER A 219 -0.31 1.71 19.86
C SER A 219 0.58 2.62 20.70
N THR A 220 1.22 3.58 20.05
CA THR A 220 1.92 4.67 20.73
C THR A 220 1.50 6.01 20.16
N ILE A 221 1.55 7.04 21.00
CA ILE A 221 1.36 8.44 20.63
C ILE A 221 2.53 9.24 21.18
N TYR A 222 3.06 10.16 20.39
CA TYR A 222 4.00 11.17 20.86
C TYR A 222 3.33 12.53 21.00
N HIS A 223 3.57 13.22 22.11
CA HIS A 223 3.17 14.60 22.29
C HIS A 223 4.11 15.31 23.28
N ASN A 224 4.64 16.46 22.87
CA ASN A 224 5.41 17.38 23.71
C ASN A 224 6.50 16.69 24.59
N GLY A 225 7.34 15.86 23.97
CA GLY A 225 8.43 15.15 24.66
C GLY A 225 7.98 13.98 25.53
N LYS A 226 6.73 13.55 25.41
CA LYS A 226 6.17 12.37 26.10
C LYS A 226 5.69 11.34 25.10
N LEU A 227 5.87 10.08 25.47
CA LEU A 227 5.33 8.91 24.75
C LEU A 227 4.23 8.28 25.58
N TYR A 228 3.11 8.01 24.93
CA TYR A 228 1.96 7.36 25.51
C TYR A 228 1.81 5.99 24.87
N GLY A 229 1.85 4.92 25.65
CA GLY A 229 1.74 3.55 25.16
C GLY A 229 0.45 2.88 25.62
N SER A 230 -0.31 2.33 24.67
CA SER A 230 -1.49 1.50 24.93
C SER A 230 -1.08 0.04 24.95
N PRO A 231 -1.54 -0.74 25.98
CA PRO A 231 -1.19 -2.15 26.09
C PRO A 231 -1.84 -2.99 24.99
N ASN A 232 -1.16 -4.07 24.59
CA ASN A 232 -1.74 -5.11 23.73
C ASN A 232 -2.23 -6.27 24.61
N SER A 233 -3.48 -6.22 25.04
CA SER A 233 -4.09 -7.24 25.89
C SER A 233 -5.54 -7.48 25.52
N ASN A 234 -5.95 -8.72 25.40
CA ASN A 234 -7.33 -9.11 25.10
C ASN A 234 -8.15 -9.42 26.36
N SER A 235 -7.65 -9.07 27.53
CA SER A 235 -8.34 -9.32 28.79
C SER A 235 -8.31 -8.08 29.69
N SER A 236 -9.33 -7.88 30.52
CA SER A 236 -9.30 -6.89 31.59
C SER A 236 -8.23 -7.27 32.61
N SER A 237 -7.34 -6.34 32.93
CA SER A 237 -6.31 -6.50 33.95
C SER A 237 -6.00 -5.16 34.58
N SER A 238 -5.68 -5.15 35.87
CA SER A 238 -5.23 -3.93 36.54
C SER A 238 -3.88 -3.40 36.01
N SER A 239 -3.17 -4.21 35.22
CA SER A 239 -1.95 -3.80 34.52
C SER A 239 -2.20 -3.21 33.12
N ASN A 240 -3.43 -3.28 32.62
CA ASN A 240 -3.83 -2.72 31.33
C ASN A 240 -4.06 -1.22 31.46
N VAL A 241 -2.99 -0.45 31.42
CA VAL A 241 -2.99 1.01 31.59
C VAL A 241 -2.26 1.71 30.46
N ILE A 242 -2.70 2.91 30.10
CA ILE A 242 -1.89 3.79 29.26
C ILE A 242 -0.80 4.39 30.12
N LYS A 243 0.46 4.18 29.74
CA LYS A 243 1.62 4.78 30.41
C LYS A 243 2.09 6.00 29.64
N SER A 244 2.42 7.07 30.36
CA SER A 244 3.14 8.24 29.86
C SER A 244 4.59 8.16 30.29
N ILE A 245 5.52 8.18 29.34
CA ILE A 245 6.97 8.09 29.57
C ILE A 245 7.65 9.31 28.95
N ASP A 246 8.60 9.90 29.69
CA ASP A 246 9.40 11.02 29.20
C ASP A 246 10.40 10.53 28.13
N ARG A 247 10.40 11.16 26.95
CA ARG A 247 11.25 10.81 25.81
C ARG A 247 12.74 10.95 26.12
N THR A 248 13.12 11.93 26.94
CA THR A 248 14.53 12.25 27.27
C THR A 248 15.07 11.35 28.36
N THR A 249 14.35 11.29 29.49
CA THR A 249 14.82 10.58 30.70
C THR A 249 14.44 9.12 30.71
N LYS A 250 13.49 8.72 29.84
CA LYS A 250 12.88 7.37 29.78
C LYS A 250 12.17 6.97 31.06
N ALA A 251 11.88 7.93 31.93
CA ALA A 251 11.21 7.71 33.18
C ALA A 251 9.68 7.68 32.99
N LEU A 252 9.00 6.84 33.76
CA LEU A 252 7.56 6.86 33.88
C LEU A 252 7.12 8.19 34.48
N VAL A 253 6.26 8.93 33.77
CA VAL A 253 5.65 10.18 34.27
C VAL A 253 4.39 9.87 35.03
N SER A 254 3.48 9.16 34.38
CA SER A 254 2.20 8.72 35.00
C SER A 254 1.61 7.52 34.26
N GLN A 255 0.54 7.00 34.84
CA GLN A 255 -0.27 5.96 34.18
C GLN A 255 -1.74 6.20 34.41
N SER A 256 -2.59 5.74 33.45
CA SER A 256 -4.04 5.84 33.57
C SER A 256 -4.60 4.88 34.62
N SER A 257 -5.88 5.02 34.94
CA SER A 257 -6.68 3.97 35.58
C SER A 257 -6.77 2.73 34.68
N ASN A 258 -7.32 1.65 35.22
CA ASN A 258 -7.46 0.37 34.51
C ASN A 258 -8.04 0.59 33.10
N TYR A 259 -7.45 -0.13 32.16
CA TYR A 259 -7.79 -0.11 30.75
C TYR A 259 -8.35 -1.48 30.37
N TYR A 260 -9.52 -1.50 29.80
CA TYR A 260 -10.16 -2.77 29.54
C TYR A 260 -9.66 -3.34 28.22
N TYR A 261 -9.94 -3.17 27.15
CA TYR A 261 -9.57 -3.80 25.90
C TYR A 261 -8.75 -2.84 25.07
N THR A 262 -7.76 -3.37 24.45
CA THR A 262 -6.75 -2.63 23.74
C THR A 262 -7.26 -2.12 22.41
N GLY A 263 -6.77 -0.95 22.00
CA GLY A 263 -7.12 -0.34 20.74
C GLY A 263 -6.05 0.63 20.26
N ARG A 264 -6.15 0.97 18.99
CA ARG A 264 -5.41 2.09 18.41
C ARG A 264 -5.79 3.38 19.15
N MET A 265 -4.77 4.20 19.41
CA MET A 265 -5.00 5.55 19.96
C MET A 265 -5.03 6.61 18.86
N LYS A 266 -5.87 7.63 19.05
CA LYS A 266 -5.83 8.90 18.33
C LYS A 266 -5.79 10.04 19.33
N LYS A 267 -5.16 11.17 18.93
CA LYS A 267 -4.93 12.31 19.83
C LYS A 267 -5.59 13.58 19.34
N ALA A 268 -6.04 14.39 20.28
CA ALA A 268 -6.35 15.81 20.09
C ALA A 268 -5.82 16.63 21.25
N VAL A 269 -5.47 17.88 21.01
CA VAL A 269 -5.11 18.83 22.06
C VAL A 269 -6.28 19.79 22.22
N VAL A 270 -6.98 19.68 23.35
CA VAL A 270 -8.17 20.49 23.63
C VAL A 270 -7.90 21.33 24.87
N GLY A 271 -7.85 22.64 24.69
CA GLY A 271 -7.43 23.55 25.76
C GLY A 271 -6.00 23.24 26.22
N ASN A 272 -5.84 22.98 27.51
CA ASN A 272 -4.56 22.67 28.15
C ASN A 272 -4.36 21.15 28.39
N SER A 273 -5.08 20.31 27.65
CA SER A 273 -5.07 18.86 27.87
C SER A 273 -4.84 18.11 26.58
N LEU A 274 -4.11 17.02 26.68
CA LEU A 274 -4.00 15.98 25.66
C LEU A 274 -5.13 14.98 25.88
N GLN A 275 -5.97 14.83 24.89
CA GLN A 275 -7.05 13.84 24.82
C GLN A 275 -6.58 12.66 23.96
N LEU A 276 -6.62 11.45 24.51
CA LEU A 276 -6.33 10.20 23.82
C LEU A 276 -7.62 9.38 23.70
N TYR A 277 -8.06 9.18 22.48
CA TYR A 277 -9.25 8.39 22.16
C TYR A 277 -8.86 6.98 21.74
N THR A 278 -9.62 6.00 22.22
CA THR A 278 -9.51 4.60 21.77
C THR A 278 -10.91 4.07 21.49
N ILE A 279 -10.99 3.10 20.57
CA ILE A 279 -12.21 2.32 20.35
C ILE A 279 -11.84 0.87 20.64
N THR A 280 -12.63 0.21 21.48
CA THR A 280 -12.38 -1.17 21.90
C THR A 280 -12.49 -2.14 20.72
N GLN A 281 -11.72 -3.22 20.78
CA GLN A 281 -11.81 -4.32 19.83
C GLN A 281 -12.10 -5.63 20.56
N ASN A 282 -12.67 -6.59 19.86
CA ASN A 282 -12.96 -7.94 20.40
C ASN A 282 -13.93 -7.95 21.61
N ILE A 283 -14.76 -6.93 21.74
CA ILE A 283 -15.82 -6.83 22.76
C ILE A 283 -17.12 -6.39 22.12
N SER A 284 -18.25 -6.79 22.71
CA SER A 284 -19.59 -6.36 22.30
C SER A 284 -20.37 -5.93 23.56
N PRO A 285 -20.95 -4.71 23.57
CA PRO A 285 -20.82 -3.68 22.54
C PRO A 285 -19.38 -3.14 22.42
N VAL A 286 -19.08 -2.51 21.28
CA VAL A 286 -17.83 -1.78 21.07
C VAL A 286 -17.98 -0.41 21.73
N ASP A 287 -17.04 -0.04 22.60
CA ASP A 287 -17.05 1.21 23.36
C ASP A 287 -15.94 2.17 22.91
N MET A 288 -16.22 3.48 22.98
CA MET A 288 -15.21 4.53 22.85
C MET A 288 -14.75 4.99 24.23
N ASN A 289 -13.46 5.22 24.38
CA ASN A 289 -12.85 5.68 25.60
C ASN A 289 -12.01 6.93 25.38
N LEU A 290 -12.10 7.87 26.31
CA LEU A 290 -11.31 9.10 26.36
C LEU A 290 -10.42 9.09 27.59
N TYR A 291 -9.11 9.17 27.41
CA TYR A 291 -8.11 9.36 28.45
C TYR A 291 -7.55 10.76 28.35
N THR A 292 -7.59 11.51 29.44
CA THR A 292 -7.12 12.89 29.48
C THR A 292 -5.83 12.97 30.29
N PHE A 293 -4.84 13.63 29.72
CA PHE A 293 -3.55 13.95 30.36
C PHE A 293 -3.33 15.46 30.30
N ASP A 294 -2.58 16.01 31.24
CA ASP A 294 -2.05 17.37 31.08
C ASP A 294 -0.92 17.41 30.04
N LEU A 295 -0.51 18.60 29.64
CA LEU A 295 0.57 18.75 28.64
C LEU A 295 1.96 18.31 29.14
N ASN A 296 2.09 18.04 30.46
CA ASN A 296 3.31 17.50 31.07
C ASN A 296 3.30 15.96 31.15
N GLY A 297 2.20 15.33 30.73
CA GLY A 297 2.04 13.88 30.70
C GLY A 297 1.43 13.27 31.96
N ASN A 298 0.92 14.08 32.91
CA ASN A 298 0.24 13.55 34.08
C ASN A 298 -1.18 13.15 33.74
N TYR A 299 -1.60 11.98 34.17
CA TYR A 299 -2.95 11.46 34.00
C TYR A 299 -3.94 12.30 34.79
N ILE A 300 -5.07 12.70 34.18
CA ILE A 300 -6.13 13.47 34.78
C ILE A 300 -7.38 12.61 35.00
N SER A 301 -7.92 12.01 33.91
CA SER A 301 -9.22 11.33 33.99
C SER A 301 -9.40 10.33 32.86
N HIS A 302 -10.36 9.44 33.04
CA HIS A 302 -10.89 8.51 32.05
C HIS A 302 -12.41 8.66 31.98
N GLN A 303 -12.95 8.59 30.79
CA GLN A 303 -14.37 8.53 30.49
C GLN A 303 -14.64 7.49 29.44
N SER A 304 -15.67 6.67 29.65
CA SER A 304 -16.23 5.80 28.60
C SER A 304 -17.45 6.48 27.98
N ASP A 305 -17.80 6.10 26.76
CA ASP A 305 -19.06 6.54 26.17
C ASP A 305 -20.27 5.96 26.93
N SER A 306 -21.46 6.45 26.61
CA SER A 306 -22.72 6.02 27.23
C SER A 306 -23.55 5.13 26.28
N TYR A 307 -23.02 4.74 25.13
CA TYR A 307 -23.74 3.97 24.14
C TYR A 307 -23.49 2.46 24.31
N HIS A 308 -24.48 1.66 23.95
CA HIS A 308 -24.43 0.21 23.97
C HIS A 308 -24.69 -0.37 22.57
N GLY A 309 -24.03 0.19 21.54
CA GLY A 309 -24.16 -0.24 20.16
C GLY A 309 -25.22 0.56 19.36
N ASP A 310 -25.78 1.63 19.93
CA ASP A 310 -26.78 2.48 19.28
C ASP A 310 -26.22 3.24 18.05
N HIS A 311 -24.92 3.50 18.06
CA HIS A 311 -24.22 4.18 16.98
C HIS A 311 -22.97 3.41 16.54
N PRO A 312 -22.63 3.44 15.23
CA PRO A 312 -21.50 2.66 14.71
C PRO A 312 -20.16 3.18 15.24
N LEU A 313 -19.33 2.27 15.77
CA LEU A 313 -17.94 2.49 16.12
C LEU A 313 -17.05 1.50 15.37
N ASN A 314 -15.85 1.92 14.93
CA ASN A 314 -14.88 1.04 14.31
C ASN A 314 -13.46 1.44 14.72
N TYR A 315 -12.75 0.54 15.40
CA TYR A 315 -11.42 0.80 15.95
C TYR A 315 -10.32 0.98 14.87
N ARG A 316 -10.59 0.59 13.62
CA ARG A 316 -9.66 0.75 12.49
C ARG A 316 -9.93 2.01 11.70
N ILE A 317 -11.21 2.35 11.57
CA ILE A 317 -11.71 3.46 10.77
C ILE A 317 -12.14 4.55 11.75
N PHE A 318 -11.17 5.26 12.34
CA PHE A 318 -11.48 6.44 13.12
C PHE A 318 -10.31 7.44 13.11
N GLU A 319 -10.66 8.72 13.31
CA GLU A 319 -9.71 9.81 13.40
C GLU A 319 -10.23 10.88 14.37
N ALA A 320 -9.29 11.57 15.04
CA ALA A 320 -9.60 12.69 15.91
C ALA A 320 -9.43 14.02 15.16
N PHE A 321 -10.42 14.87 15.20
CA PHE A 321 -10.31 16.25 14.74
C PHE A 321 -9.40 17.07 15.68
N PRO A 322 -8.79 18.15 15.19
CA PRO A 322 -7.99 19.04 16.04
C PRO A 322 -8.74 19.64 17.23
N ASP A 323 -10.07 19.77 17.13
CA ASP A 323 -10.96 20.30 18.19
C ASP A 323 -11.50 19.23 19.15
N GLY A 324 -11.05 17.99 19.03
CA GLY A 324 -11.44 16.86 19.87
C GLY A 324 -12.69 16.11 19.42
N ARG A 325 -13.36 16.52 18.34
CA ARG A 325 -14.39 15.67 17.73
C ARG A 325 -13.75 14.38 17.22
N ILE A 326 -14.56 13.34 17.14
CA ILE A 326 -14.14 12.04 16.59
C ILE A 326 -15.03 11.71 15.41
N ILE A 327 -14.43 11.16 14.36
CA ILE A 327 -15.14 10.53 13.24
C ILE A 327 -14.74 9.06 13.16
N THR A 328 -15.72 8.19 12.99
CA THR A 328 -15.47 6.75 12.96
C THR A 328 -16.46 6.00 12.08
N ALA A 329 -16.17 4.72 11.88
CA ALA A 329 -16.94 3.77 11.11
C ALA A 329 -17.07 4.10 9.62
N SER A 330 -17.54 3.11 8.86
CA SER A 330 -17.73 3.26 7.41
C SER A 330 -18.88 4.18 7.03
N SER A 331 -19.78 4.52 7.97
CA SER A 331 -20.80 5.56 7.82
C SER A 331 -20.24 6.98 7.94
N GLY A 332 -19.07 7.15 8.59
CA GLY A 332 -18.54 8.45 8.93
C GLY A 332 -19.31 9.10 10.10
N SER A 333 -19.59 8.32 11.15
CA SER A 333 -20.29 8.79 12.36
C SER A 333 -19.41 9.76 13.14
N VAL A 334 -19.92 10.96 13.42
CA VAL A 334 -19.21 12.04 14.11
C VAL A 334 -19.72 12.18 15.54
N TYR A 335 -18.76 12.29 16.45
CA TYR A 335 -19.00 12.52 17.88
C TYR A 335 -18.29 13.80 18.31
N ASN A 336 -18.85 14.51 19.30
CA ASN A 336 -18.18 15.66 19.92
C ASN A 336 -17.03 15.22 20.84
N SER A 337 -16.31 16.19 21.42
CA SER A 337 -15.16 15.93 22.32
C SER A 337 -15.53 15.24 23.64
N GLN A 338 -16.81 15.12 23.98
CA GLN A 338 -17.35 14.33 25.10
C GLN A 338 -17.90 12.97 24.63
N MET A 339 -17.57 12.51 23.41
CA MET A 339 -18.06 11.26 22.83
C MET A 339 -19.58 11.19 22.63
N ILE A 340 -20.28 12.33 22.51
CA ILE A 340 -21.70 12.38 22.22
C ILE A 340 -21.90 12.40 20.72
N TYR A 341 -22.68 11.46 20.19
CA TYR A 341 -23.04 11.37 18.78
C TYR A 341 -23.67 12.66 18.27
N GLN A 342 -23.24 13.07 17.08
CA GLN A 342 -23.71 14.30 16.44
C GLN A 342 -24.44 14.01 15.12
N ASN A 343 -23.80 13.26 14.20
CA ASN A 343 -24.33 13.02 12.86
C ASN A 343 -23.52 11.92 12.15
N ASP A 344 -24.07 11.41 11.06
CA ASP A 344 -23.32 10.64 10.05
C ASP A 344 -23.03 11.51 8.83
N LEU A 345 -21.90 11.26 8.15
CA LEU A 345 -21.65 11.88 6.86
C LEU A 345 -22.67 11.37 5.83
N PRO A 346 -23.19 12.23 4.92
CA PRO A 346 -24.12 11.81 3.87
C PRO A 346 -23.39 11.04 2.76
N SER A 347 -22.75 9.93 3.12
CA SER A 347 -21.99 9.07 2.20
C SER A 347 -22.89 8.19 1.30
N GLY A 348 -24.19 8.12 1.59
CA GLY A 348 -25.12 7.26 0.87
C GLY A 348 -24.77 5.78 1.03
N ASN A 349 -24.62 5.08 -0.09
CA ASN A 349 -24.17 3.68 -0.11
C ASN A 349 -22.65 3.53 -0.07
N SER A 350 -21.88 4.63 -0.03
CA SER A 350 -20.43 4.58 0.06
C SER A 350 -20.01 4.18 1.47
N LYS A 351 -19.10 3.21 1.55
CA LYS A 351 -18.46 2.84 2.82
C LYS A 351 -17.12 3.53 2.89
N LEU A 352 -16.94 4.39 3.91
CA LEU A 352 -15.72 5.16 4.11
C LEU A 352 -14.64 4.31 4.79
N SER A 353 -13.39 4.48 4.40
CA SER A 353 -12.25 3.66 4.83
C SER A 353 -11.25 4.40 5.72
N SER A 354 -11.18 5.71 5.59
CA SER A 354 -10.22 6.55 6.34
C SER A 354 -10.60 8.01 6.23
N PHE A 355 -10.04 8.81 7.14
CA PHE A 355 -10.31 10.25 7.21
C PHE A 355 -9.01 11.04 7.41
N ASP A 356 -8.96 12.24 6.87
CA ASP A 356 -8.03 13.33 7.22
C ASP A 356 -8.74 14.67 7.08
N PHE A 357 -8.12 15.75 7.51
CA PHE A 357 -8.75 17.04 7.62
C PHE A 357 -7.89 18.17 7.04
N ASP A 358 -8.55 19.20 6.54
CA ASP A 358 -8.00 20.55 6.45
C ASP A 358 -8.89 21.53 7.22
N SER A 359 -8.62 22.84 7.13
CA SER A 359 -9.36 23.87 7.87
C SER A 359 -10.87 23.91 7.56
N ASN A 360 -11.29 23.39 6.40
CA ASN A 360 -12.66 23.53 5.90
C ASN A 360 -13.31 22.19 5.54
N SER A 361 -12.51 21.12 5.42
CA SER A 361 -12.96 19.86 4.85
C SER A 361 -12.59 18.66 5.68
N ILE A 362 -13.49 17.67 5.71
CA ILE A 362 -13.19 16.27 5.97
C ILE A 362 -12.88 15.63 4.63
N ILE A 363 -11.76 14.95 4.53
CA ILE A 363 -11.32 14.19 3.37
C ILE A 363 -11.47 12.71 3.71
N ALA A 364 -12.30 11.98 2.97
CA ALA A 364 -12.61 10.59 3.26
C ALA A 364 -12.27 9.69 2.07
N GLY A 365 -11.57 8.59 2.32
CA GLY A 365 -11.44 7.50 1.36
C GLY A 365 -12.71 6.66 1.34
N SER A 366 -13.09 6.13 0.16
CA SER A 366 -14.32 5.36 0.00
C SER A 366 -14.09 4.04 -0.77
N GLY A 367 -14.78 2.99 -0.34
CA GLY A 367 -14.81 1.69 -1.01
C GLY A 367 -15.40 1.70 -2.43
N ASN A 368 -15.95 2.83 -2.88
CA ASN A 368 -16.45 3.03 -4.24
C ASN A 368 -15.36 3.55 -5.22
N LYS A 369 -14.09 3.43 -4.88
CA LYS A 369 -12.95 3.97 -5.63
C LYS A 369 -13.07 5.50 -5.77
N THR A 370 -13.38 6.18 -4.67
CA THR A 370 -13.48 7.64 -4.62
C THR A 370 -12.83 8.21 -3.38
N ILE A 371 -12.38 9.46 -3.48
CA ILE A 371 -12.09 10.33 -2.35
C ILE A 371 -13.23 11.34 -2.28
N GLU A 372 -13.87 11.43 -1.14
CA GLU A 372 -15.02 12.29 -0.91
C GLU A 372 -14.65 13.43 0.04
N PHE A 373 -15.11 14.64 -0.27
CA PHE A 373 -14.89 15.83 0.55
C PHE A 373 -16.21 16.27 1.15
N TYR A 374 -16.16 16.59 2.44
CA TYR A 374 -17.31 17.11 3.17
C TYR A 374 -16.92 18.40 3.88
N ASN A 375 -17.84 19.35 3.96
CA ASN A 375 -17.62 20.54 4.78
C ASN A 375 -17.48 20.15 6.25
N ILE A 376 -16.44 20.64 6.92
CA ILE A 376 -16.07 20.21 8.29
C ILE A 376 -17.10 20.61 9.36
N ASN A 377 -17.95 21.60 9.08
CA ASN A 377 -18.96 22.10 10.03
C ASN A 377 -20.38 21.62 9.69
N SER A 378 -20.77 21.67 8.41
CA SER A 378 -22.12 21.28 7.97
C SER A 378 -22.23 19.82 7.57
N TYR A 379 -21.11 19.11 7.44
CA TYR A 379 -21.00 17.72 6.98
C TYR A 379 -21.58 17.46 5.57
N THR A 380 -21.89 18.51 4.80
CA THR A 380 -22.40 18.37 3.43
C THR A 380 -21.29 17.95 2.48
N LYS A 381 -21.56 17.01 1.58
CA LYS A 381 -20.61 16.60 0.54
C LYS A 381 -20.38 17.74 -0.44
N THR A 382 -19.12 18.08 -0.70
CA THR A 382 -18.73 19.21 -1.56
C THR A 382 -18.04 18.79 -2.85
N LYS A 383 -17.29 17.67 -2.82
CA LYS A 383 -16.51 17.20 -3.97
C LYS A 383 -16.31 15.69 -3.92
N THR A 384 -16.09 15.09 -5.09
CA THR A 384 -15.67 13.69 -5.25
C THR A 384 -14.56 13.61 -6.28
N ILE A 385 -13.52 12.82 -6.00
CA ILE A 385 -12.42 12.49 -6.92
C ILE A 385 -12.42 10.98 -7.13
N ASN A 386 -12.37 10.52 -8.38
CA ASN A 386 -12.25 9.10 -8.69
C ASN A 386 -10.81 8.64 -8.52
N THR A 387 -10.62 7.44 -7.94
CA THR A 387 -9.34 6.74 -7.78
C THR A 387 -9.26 5.53 -8.69
N LYS A 388 -8.06 5.09 -9.03
CA LYS A 388 -7.88 3.86 -9.84
C LYS A 388 -8.27 2.60 -9.05
N LYS A 389 -8.00 2.59 -7.75
CA LYS A 389 -8.26 1.44 -6.85
C LYS A 389 -8.98 1.91 -5.57
N TYR A 390 -9.09 1.05 -4.58
CA TYR A 390 -9.92 1.26 -3.40
C TYR A 390 -9.15 2.04 -2.31
N PRO A 391 -9.49 3.32 -2.03
CA PRO A 391 -8.83 4.08 -0.97
C PRO A 391 -8.79 3.32 0.36
N TYR A 392 -7.60 3.21 0.93
CA TYR A 392 -7.33 2.58 2.23
C TYR A 392 -6.94 3.60 3.29
N LYS A 393 -6.06 4.56 2.93
CA LYS A 393 -5.70 5.73 3.74
C LYS A 393 -5.65 6.96 2.85
N VAL A 394 -6.06 8.10 3.40
CA VAL A 394 -5.96 9.40 2.73
C VAL A 394 -5.22 10.37 3.63
N PHE A 395 -4.42 11.25 3.01
CA PHE A 395 -3.67 12.29 3.71
C PHE A 395 -3.80 13.61 2.96
N ASN A 396 -4.11 14.65 3.70
CA ASN A 396 -4.09 16.02 3.23
C ASN A 396 -2.63 16.50 3.08
N TYR A 397 -2.25 16.97 1.90
CA TYR A 397 -0.89 17.44 1.62
C TYR A 397 -0.91 18.71 0.76
N ASN A 398 -0.71 19.87 1.41
CA ASN A 398 -0.79 21.16 0.73
C ASN A 398 -2.10 21.29 -0.06
N ASN A 399 -2.04 21.54 -1.40
CA ASN A 399 -3.20 21.56 -2.29
C ASN A 399 -3.50 20.19 -2.92
N LYS A 400 -3.04 19.11 -2.30
CA LYS A 400 -3.19 17.73 -2.83
C LYS A 400 -3.74 16.79 -1.78
N VAL A 401 -4.22 15.64 -2.25
CA VAL A 401 -4.50 14.46 -1.42
C VAL A 401 -3.58 13.35 -1.84
N VAL A 402 -2.85 12.79 -0.88
CA VAL A 402 -2.11 11.53 -1.03
C VAL A 402 -3.03 10.40 -0.61
N CYS A 403 -3.27 9.46 -1.50
CA CYS A 403 -4.12 8.30 -1.27
C CYS A 403 -3.31 7.01 -1.35
N ILE A 404 -3.37 6.19 -0.32
CA ILE A 404 -2.98 4.79 -0.37
C ILE A 404 -4.21 4.00 -0.72
N SER A 405 -4.24 3.39 -1.89
CA SER A 405 -5.35 2.53 -2.33
C SER A 405 -4.97 1.06 -2.23
N SER A 406 -5.89 0.22 -1.77
CA SER A 406 -5.79 -1.24 -1.89
C SER A 406 -6.07 -1.65 -3.33
N VAL A 407 -5.27 -2.56 -3.89
CA VAL A 407 -5.50 -3.09 -5.24
C VAL A 407 -6.80 -3.90 -5.30
N THR A 408 -7.15 -4.59 -4.22
CA THR A 408 -8.39 -5.35 -4.07
C THR A 408 -9.41 -4.60 -3.21
N GLN A 409 -10.70 -4.88 -3.42
CA GLN A 409 -11.75 -4.28 -2.61
C GLN A 409 -11.62 -4.70 -1.15
N LEU A 410 -11.72 -3.72 -0.25
CA LEU A 410 -11.67 -3.94 1.19
C LEU A 410 -13.06 -4.28 1.73
N ASN A 411 -13.12 -5.18 2.70
CA ASN A 411 -14.32 -5.38 3.49
C ASN A 411 -14.37 -4.31 4.60
N LEU A 412 -15.25 -3.32 4.45
CA LEU A 412 -15.43 -2.20 5.37
C LEU A 412 -16.67 -2.40 6.27
N GLN A 413 -17.10 -3.63 6.49
CA GLN A 413 -18.31 -3.90 7.29
C GLN A 413 -18.05 -3.64 8.78
N TYR A 414 -19.14 -3.22 9.45
CA TYR A 414 -19.17 -2.81 10.84
C TYR A 414 -18.70 -3.87 11.85
N TYR A 415 -18.98 -5.15 11.58
CA TYR A 415 -18.69 -6.27 12.49
C TYR A 415 -17.55 -7.17 12.03
N ASP A 416 -16.74 -6.74 11.08
CA ASP A 416 -15.62 -7.57 10.66
C ASP A 416 -14.43 -7.37 11.59
N TYR A 417 -14.22 -8.34 12.45
CA TYR A 417 -13.08 -8.39 13.37
C TYR A 417 -11.79 -8.85 12.67
N SER A 418 -11.86 -9.30 11.42
CA SER A 418 -10.68 -9.65 10.65
C SER A 418 -9.92 -8.40 10.21
N ASP A 419 -8.60 -8.43 10.30
CA ASP A 419 -7.77 -7.36 9.77
C ASP A 419 -7.81 -7.38 8.25
N VAL A 420 -8.56 -6.45 7.67
CA VAL A 420 -8.55 -6.23 6.22
C VAL A 420 -7.30 -5.44 5.87
N ILE A 421 -6.22 -6.17 5.62
CA ILE A 421 -4.94 -5.60 5.25
C ILE A 421 -4.75 -5.79 3.74
N PRO A 422 -4.42 -4.73 2.98
CA PRO A 422 -4.14 -4.86 1.55
C PRO A 422 -2.95 -5.79 1.32
N GLU A 423 -3.04 -6.70 0.35
CA GLU A 423 -1.90 -7.51 -0.11
C GLU A 423 -0.89 -6.67 -0.91
N SER A 424 -1.39 -5.65 -1.61
CA SER A 424 -0.62 -4.68 -2.36
C SER A 424 -1.32 -3.33 -2.33
N ILE A 425 -0.54 -2.27 -2.33
CA ILE A 425 -1.03 -0.90 -2.29
C ILE A 425 -0.59 -0.11 -3.52
N LEU A 426 -1.40 0.86 -3.89
CA LEU A 426 -1.14 1.87 -4.90
C LEU A 426 -1.03 3.23 -4.22
N ILE A 427 -0.02 4.01 -4.56
CA ILE A 427 0.10 5.41 -4.12
C ILE A 427 -0.39 6.31 -5.25
N GLU A 428 -1.43 7.09 -4.98
CA GLU A 428 -2.04 8.04 -5.90
C GLU A 428 -1.99 9.45 -5.31
N ILE A 429 -1.79 10.45 -6.15
CA ILE A 429 -1.73 11.86 -5.73
C ILE A 429 -2.69 12.65 -6.61
N PHE A 430 -3.60 13.40 -5.97
CA PHE A 430 -4.65 14.17 -6.64
C PHE A 430 -4.60 15.62 -6.23
N ASP A 431 -4.89 16.53 -7.16
CA ASP A 431 -5.13 17.94 -6.84
C ASP A 431 -6.53 18.11 -6.20
N LYS A 432 -6.62 18.96 -5.18
CA LYS A 432 -7.88 19.26 -4.48
C LYS A 432 -8.85 20.10 -5.27
#